data_c36da53d02c9438a15379f638668fcee
#
_entry.id   c36da53d02c9438a15379f638668fcee
#
_cell.length_a   1.000
_cell.length_b   1.000
_cell.length_c   1.000
_cell.angle_alpha   90.00
_cell.angle_beta   90.00
_cell.angle_gamma   90.00
#
_symmetry.space_group_name_H-M   'P 1'
#
loop_
_entity.id
_entity.type
_entity.pdbx_description
1 polymer ?
#
loop_
_entity_poly.entity_id
_entity_poly.type
_entity_poly.pdbx_seq_one_letter_code
_entity_poly.pdbx_strand_id
1 'polypeptide(L)'
;HMSILCPGSEYRLDAESRYQANWVPASWANISGFRPKKGANEKLANTQNDGCDKIIMRYGEVLLAWAETENELNGPANVYPLIDELRNRVGMITLSESLPNLTKETMRALIRNERRVELFHEGQRWLDIRRWKIAEKVMVDAIGLDVSKLKWYWNGNVTSDWKYESIIIDKRSFNKDRDYLWPIPQKEINANPMIKNDQNPNY
;
A
#
# COMPACT_ATOMS: atom_id res chain seq x y z
N HIS A 1 15.39 0.48 -0.12
CA HIS A 1 14.59 -0.62 -0.69
C HIS A 1 13.31 -0.07 -1.27
N MET A 2 13.17 -0.05 -2.59
CA MET A 2 11.92 0.31 -3.23
C MET A 2 10.90 -0.82 -3.06
N SER A 3 9.74 -0.52 -2.50
CA SER A 3 8.64 -1.48 -2.32
C SER A 3 7.81 -1.70 -3.60
N ILE A 4 7.99 -0.82 -4.58
CA ILE A 4 7.25 -0.81 -5.84
C ILE A 4 8.23 -0.72 -6.99
N LEU A 5 8.03 -1.55 -8.02
CA LEU A 5 8.72 -1.45 -9.30
C LEU A 5 7.93 -0.48 -10.19
N CYS A 6 8.65 0.42 -10.83
CA CYS A 6 8.12 1.33 -11.84
C CYS A 6 8.92 1.15 -13.14
N PRO A 7 8.49 1.72 -14.27
CA PRO A 7 9.24 1.70 -15.51
C PRO A 7 10.68 2.19 -15.30
N GLY A 8 11.66 1.43 -15.79
CA GLY A 8 13.08 1.70 -15.60
C GLY A 8 13.69 1.17 -14.28
N SER A 9 12.90 0.56 -13.38
CA SER A 9 13.45 -0.10 -12.19
C SER A 9 14.21 -1.37 -12.56
N GLU A 10 15.41 -1.55 -12.01
CA GLU A 10 16.09 -2.83 -12.10
C GLU A 10 15.47 -3.85 -11.13
N TYR A 11 15.08 -4.99 -11.67
CA TYR A 11 14.64 -6.14 -10.90
C TYR A 11 15.40 -7.38 -11.38
N ARG A 12 16.19 -7.97 -10.50
CA ARG A 12 16.90 -9.23 -10.77
C ARG A 12 16.18 -10.35 -10.05
N LEU A 13 15.75 -11.34 -10.83
CA LEU A 13 15.18 -12.57 -10.27
C LEU A 13 16.26 -13.50 -9.71
N ASP A 14 17.45 -13.52 -10.31
CA ASP A 14 18.67 -14.17 -9.80
C ASP A 14 19.90 -13.67 -10.56
N ALA A 15 21.10 -14.10 -10.12
CA ALA A 15 22.36 -13.75 -10.79
C ALA A 15 22.54 -14.40 -12.18
N GLU A 16 21.75 -15.42 -12.48
CA GLU A 16 21.81 -16.21 -13.72
C GLU A 16 20.61 -15.95 -14.63
N SER A 17 19.52 -15.37 -14.10
CA SER A 17 18.32 -15.13 -14.91
C SER A 17 18.58 -14.04 -15.93
N ARG A 18 18.32 -14.37 -17.19
CA ARG A 18 18.40 -13.46 -18.34
C ARG A 18 17.33 -12.37 -18.34
N TYR A 19 16.53 -12.28 -17.30
CA TYR A 19 15.46 -11.31 -17.15
C TYR A 19 15.92 -10.13 -16.30
N GLN A 20 16.74 -9.28 -16.91
CA GLN A 20 16.90 -7.91 -16.42
C GLN A 20 15.58 -7.18 -16.71
N ALA A 21 14.86 -6.87 -15.67
CA ALA A 21 13.62 -6.16 -15.86
C ALA A 21 13.80 -4.65 -15.67
N ASN A 22 14.38 -3.99 -16.66
CA ASN A 22 13.96 -2.63 -17.01
C ASN A 22 12.52 -2.67 -17.56
N TRP A 23 11.64 -3.38 -16.85
CA TRP A 23 10.52 -4.08 -17.42
C TRP A 23 9.25 -3.80 -16.65
N VAL A 24 8.43 -2.94 -17.17
CA VAL A 24 7.01 -2.97 -16.86
C VAL A 24 6.32 -3.56 -18.06
N PRO A 25 5.85 -4.80 -17.97
CA PRO A 25 5.04 -5.31 -19.04
C PRO A 25 3.76 -4.50 -19.11
N ALA A 26 3.56 -3.83 -20.23
CA ALA A 26 2.24 -3.48 -20.70
C ALA A 26 1.52 -4.80 -21.02
N SER A 27 1.10 -5.52 -19.97
CA SER A 27 0.30 -6.71 -20.13
C SER A 27 -1.05 -6.46 -19.49
N TRP A 28 -2.06 -7.17 -19.96
CA TRP A 28 -3.39 -7.20 -19.35
C TRP A 28 -3.36 -7.45 -17.82
N ALA A 29 -2.27 -7.99 -17.28
CA ALA A 29 -2.05 -8.25 -15.87
C ALA A 29 -1.48 -7.04 -15.10
N ASN A 30 -1.10 -5.94 -15.77
CA ASN A 30 -0.49 -4.78 -15.12
C ASN A 30 -0.94 -3.46 -15.76
N ILE A 31 -2.22 -3.15 -15.56
CA ILE A 31 -2.84 -1.93 -16.11
C ILE A 31 -2.34 -0.64 -15.44
N SER A 32 -1.73 -0.73 -14.25
CA SER A 32 -1.26 0.46 -13.54
C SER A 32 0.12 0.94 -13.93
N GLY A 33 0.90 0.12 -14.63
CA GLY A 33 2.32 0.38 -14.87
C GLY A 33 3.24 0.18 -13.65
N PHE A 34 2.70 -0.28 -12.52
CA PHE A 34 3.46 -0.50 -11.28
C PHE A 34 3.31 -1.95 -10.81
N ARG A 35 4.38 -2.50 -10.23
CA ARG A 35 4.35 -3.83 -9.60
C ARG A 35 4.83 -3.77 -8.15
N PRO A 36 4.19 -4.49 -7.23
CA PRO A 36 4.75 -4.64 -5.89
C PRO A 36 6.03 -5.48 -5.96
N LYS A 37 7.08 -5.00 -5.31
CA LYS A 37 8.35 -5.73 -5.12
C LYS A 37 8.39 -6.41 -3.75
N LYS A 38 7.71 -5.83 -2.78
CA LYS A 38 7.68 -6.31 -1.41
C LYS A 38 7.08 -7.71 -1.33
N GLY A 39 7.77 -8.62 -0.63
CA GLY A 39 7.37 -10.03 -0.52
C GLY A 39 7.71 -10.89 -1.72
N ALA A 40 8.36 -10.35 -2.75
CA ALA A 40 8.88 -11.14 -3.86
C ALA A 40 10.28 -11.68 -3.53
N ASN A 41 10.50 -12.96 -3.81
CA ASN A 41 11.81 -13.57 -3.68
C ASN A 41 12.61 -13.35 -4.96
N GLU A 42 13.57 -12.43 -4.89
CA GLU A 42 14.41 -12.05 -6.04
C GLU A 42 15.39 -13.15 -6.49
N LYS A 43 15.50 -14.24 -5.70
CA LYS A 43 16.42 -15.35 -6.00
C LYS A 43 15.75 -16.51 -6.74
N LEU A 44 14.43 -16.47 -6.89
CA LEU A 44 13.68 -17.56 -7.51
C LEU A 44 13.19 -17.17 -8.91
N ALA A 45 13.61 -17.94 -9.91
CA ALA A 45 13.15 -17.81 -11.28
C ALA A 45 11.68 -18.24 -11.46
N ASN A 46 11.15 -19.03 -10.55
CA ASN A 46 9.77 -19.52 -10.59
C ASN A 46 9.05 -19.19 -9.28
N THR A 47 8.11 -18.27 -9.37
CA THR A 47 7.33 -17.76 -8.24
C THR A 47 6.23 -18.72 -7.75
N GLN A 48 6.02 -19.84 -8.40
CA GLN A 48 4.95 -20.80 -8.02
C GLN A 48 5.31 -21.67 -6.81
N ASN A 49 6.60 -21.81 -6.50
CA ASN A 49 7.10 -22.59 -5.36
C ASN A 49 8.04 -21.73 -4.52
N ASP A 50 7.54 -20.57 -4.09
CA ASP A 50 8.28 -19.67 -3.23
C ASP A 50 8.18 -20.14 -1.77
N GLY A 51 9.32 -20.42 -1.14
CA GLY A 51 9.42 -20.75 0.29
C GLY A 51 9.37 -19.53 1.20
N CYS A 52 8.99 -18.34 0.71
CA CYS A 52 8.85 -17.16 1.53
C CYS A 52 7.58 -17.22 2.38
N ASP A 53 7.76 -17.12 3.69
CA ASP A 53 6.65 -17.04 4.63
C ASP A 53 5.84 -15.76 4.42
N LYS A 54 4.52 -15.91 4.45
CA LYS A 54 3.63 -14.76 4.43
C LYS A 54 3.64 -14.10 5.81
N ILE A 55 4.08 -12.85 5.86
CA ILE A 55 4.07 -12.05 7.09
C ILE A 55 2.62 -11.73 7.44
N ILE A 56 2.18 -12.17 8.63
CA ILE A 56 0.86 -11.85 9.18
C ILE A 56 0.95 -10.58 10.02
N MET A 57 1.97 -10.47 10.87
CA MET A 57 2.28 -9.32 11.72
C MET A 57 3.79 -9.22 11.90
N ARG A 58 4.31 -8.00 12.03
CA ARG A 58 5.73 -7.77 12.28
C ARG A 58 5.95 -6.57 13.19
N TYR A 59 7.14 -6.48 13.76
CA TYR A 59 7.50 -5.48 14.75
C TYR A 59 7.25 -4.03 14.30
N GLY A 60 7.49 -3.71 13.01
CA GLY A 60 7.17 -2.38 12.46
C GLY A 60 5.68 -2.00 12.54
N GLU A 61 4.77 -2.97 12.45
CA GLU A 61 3.34 -2.73 12.67
C GLU A 61 3.04 -2.42 14.13
N VAL A 62 3.68 -3.14 15.05
CA VAL A 62 3.55 -2.93 16.51
C VAL A 62 4.04 -1.54 16.90
N LEU A 63 5.23 -1.13 16.41
CA LEU A 63 5.77 0.21 16.66
C LEU A 63 4.81 1.31 16.17
N LEU A 64 4.24 1.15 14.98
CA LEU A 64 3.32 2.13 14.41
C LEU A 64 1.97 2.15 15.14
N ALA A 65 1.50 1.02 15.64
CA ALA A 65 0.29 0.97 16.48
C ALA A 65 0.55 1.65 17.82
N TRP A 66 1.72 1.41 18.42
CA TRP A 66 2.12 2.09 19.65
C TRP A 66 2.27 3.59 19.44
N ALA A 67 2.96 4.02 18.37
CA ALA A 67 3.10 5.43 18.03
C ALA A 67 1.73 6.14 17.88
N GLU A 68 0.77 5.50 17.24
CA GLU A 68 -0.59 6.04 17.10
C GLU A 68 -1.27 6.17 18.46
N THR A 69 -1.23 5.13 19.28
CA THR A 69 -1.83 5.12 20.60
C THR A 69 -1.19 6.18 21.51
N GLU A 70 0.14 6.25 21.52
CA GLU A 70 0.90 7.22 22.30
C GLU A 70 0.54 8.66 21.93
N ASN A 71 0.50 8.95 20.63
CA ASN A 71 0.10 10.27 20.14
C ASN A 71 -1.32 10.65 20.59
N GLU A 72 -2.26 9.70 20.54
CA GLU A 72 -3.65 9.99 20.91
C GLU A 72 -3.86 10.18 22.42
N LEU A 73 -3.13 9.47 23.25
CA LEU A 73 -3.25 9.52 24.69
C LEU A 73 -2.40 10.65 25.31
N ASN A 74 -1.13 10.71 24.95
CA ASN A 74 -0.10 11.50 25.63
C ASN A 74 0.48 12.64 24.78
N GLY A 75 0.14 12.69 23.50
CA GLY A 75 0.68 13.67 22.56
C GLY A 75 2.00 13.23 21.90
N PRO A 76 2.63 14.10 21.10
CA PRO A 76 3.66 13.68 20.16
C PRO A 76 5.04 13.40 20.77
N ALA A 77 5.32 13.84 21.99
CA ALA A 77 6.68 13.83 22.56
C ALA A 77 7.32 12.43 22.59
N ASN A 78 6.57 11.43 23.01
CA ASN A 78 7.05 10.05 23.13
C ASN A 78 6.96 9.26 21.80
N VAL A 79 6.44 9.85 20.74
CA VAL A 79 6.28 9.20 19.42
C VAL A 79 7.58 9.20 18.63
N TYR A 80 8.39 10.23 18.79
CA TYR A 80 9.63 10.41 18.04
C TYR A 80 10.55 9.18 18.08
N PRO A 81 10.89 8.61 19.24
CA PRO A 81 11.76 7.44 19.31
C PRO A 81 11.20 6.23 18.52
N LEU A 82 9.89 6.05 18.52
CA LEU A 82 9.24 4.92 17.85
C LEU A 82 9.32 5.03 16.33
N ILE A 83 9.13 6.24 15.80
CA ILE A 83 9.25 6.50 14.37
C ILE A 83 10.72 6.50 13.94
N ASP A 84 11.62 7.04 14.78
CA ASP A 84 13.04 7.09 14.50
C ASP A 84 13.67 5.70 14.43
N GLU A 85 13.20 4.75 15.25
CA GLU A 85 13.59 3.34 15.16
C GLU A 85 13.27 2.74 13.78
N LEU A 86 12.04 2.99 13.26
CA LEU A 86 11.66 2.55 11.93
C LEU A 86 12.52 3.17 10.81
N ARG A 87 12.75 4.46 10.91
CA ARG A 87 13.53 5.21 9.91
C ARG A 87 15.00 4.80 9.92
N ASN A 88 15.60 4.64 11.09
CA ASN A 88 16.99 4.20 11.26
C ASN A 88 17.24 2.82 10.64
N ARG A 89 16.29 1.91 10.74
CA ARG A 89 16.36 0.57 10.13
C ARG A 89 16.65 0.62 8.63
N VAL A 90 16.17 1.63 7.94
CA VAL A 90 16.31 1.78 6.48
C VAL A 90 17.25 2.91 6.06
N GLY A 91 17.97 3.51 7.03
CA GLY A 91 18.95 4.58 6.78
C GLY A 91 18.29 5.91 6.39
N MET A 92 17.05 6.15 6.79
CA MET A 92 16.40 7.45 6.60
C MET A 92 16.78 8.41 7.72
N ILE A 93 16.77 9.72 7.41
CA ILE A 93 16.90 10.78 8.41
C ILE A 93 15.80 10.62 9.47
N THR A 94 16.15 10.79 10.73
CA THR A 94 15.20 10.66 11.84
C THR A 94 14.11 11.71 11.79
N LEU A 95 12.97 11.42 12.41
CA LEU A 95 11.90 12.39 12.53
C LEU A 95 12.29 13.53 13.47
N SER A 96 13.00 13.19 14.53
CA SER A 96 13.55 14.16 15.49
C SER A 96 14.44 15.21 14.85
N GLU A 97 15.23 14.83 13.84
CA GLU A 97 16.09 15.75 13.10
C GLU A 97 15.33 16.51 12.01
N SER A 98 14.45 15.83 11.26
CA SER A 98 13.82 16.41 10.07
C SER A 98 12.62 17.29 10.37
N LEU A 99 11.81 16.93 11.37
CA LEU A 99 10.54 17.59 11.72
C LEU A 99 10.34 17.64 13.24
N PRO A 100 11.17 18.40 13.97
CA PRO A 100 10.99 18.58 15.41
C PRO A 100 9.71 19.38 15.73
N ASN A 101 9.18 19.21 16.93
CA ASN A 101 8.06 20.02 17.49
C ASN A 101 6.74 19.90 16.70
N LEU A 102 6.40 18.72 16.25
CA LEU A 102 5.08 18.46 15.66
C LEU A 102 3.97 18.58 16.70
N THR A 103 2.80 19.10 16.29
CA THR A 103 1.59 19.04 17.09
C THR A 103 0.99 17.63 17.05
N LYS A 104 0.05 17.34 17.93
CA LYS A 104 -0.69 16.07 17.95
C LYS A 104 -1.34 15.76 16.60
N GLU A 105 -1.93 16.76 15.96
CA GLU A 105 -2.62 16.63 14.67
C GLU A 105 -1.64 16.35 13.52
N THR A 106 -0.53 17.08 13.46
CA THR A 106 0.50 16.90 12.44
C THR A 106 1.23 15.57 12.63
N MET A 107 1.49 15.17 13.87
CA MET A 107 2.06 13.86 14.19
C MET A 107 1.10 12.73 13.79
N ARG A 108 -0.21 12.87 14.04
CA ARG A 108 -1.23 11.90 13.59
C ARG A 108 -1.20 11.74 12.07
N ALA A 109 -1.13 12.82 11.32
CA ALA A 109 -1.05 12.77 9.87
C ALA A 109 0.23 12.06 9.40
N LEU A 110 1.36 12.32 10.06
CA LEU A 110 2.63 11.68 9.79
C LEU A 110 2.57 10.18 10.07
N ILE A 111 2.10 9.75 11.24
CA ILE A 111 1.96 8.34 11.62
C ILE A 111 1.10 7.60 10.59
N ARG A 112 -0.02 8.18 10.15
CA ARG A 112 -0.88 7.60 9.12
C ARG A 112 -0.18 7.43 7.79
N ASN A 113 0.71 8.36 7.43
CA ASN A 113 1.52 8.25 6.23
C ASN A 113 2.63 7.20 6.39
N GLU A 114 3.35 7.18 7.53
CA GLU A 114 4.35 6.14 7.82
C GLU A 114 3.71 4.74 7.76
N ARG A 115 2.54 4.54 8.36
CA ARG A 115 1.79 3.27 8.26
C ARG A 115 1.47 2.90 6.80
N ARG A 116 1.04 3.88 6.01
CA ARG A 116 0.72 3.64 4.59
C ARG A 116 1.93 3.15 3.80
N VAL A 117 3.10 3.75 4.05
CA VAL A 117 4.34 3.44 3.32
C VAL A 117 4.98 2.16 3.86
N GLU A 118 5.15 2.06 5.17
CA GLU A 118 5.82 0.94 5.84
C GLU A 118 5.04 -0.37 5.67
N LEU A 119 3.72 -0.34 5.80
CA LEU A 119 2.85 -1.52 5.70
C LEU A 119 2.24 -1.72 4.30
N PHE A 120 2.84 -1.06 3.29
CA PHE A 120 2.44 -1.27 1.90
C PHE A 120 2.46 -2.76 1.54
N HIS A 121 1.38 -3.24 0.90
CA HIS A 121 1.20 -4.62 0.47
C HIS A 121 1.13 -5.67 1.61
N GLU A 122 0.83 -5.25 2.84
CA GLU A 122 0.65 -6.12 4.01
C GLU A 122 -0.83 -6.23 4.46
N GLY A 123 -1.77 -5.74 3.66
CA GLY A 123 -3.20 -5.87 3.92
C GLY A 123 -3.81 -4.83 4.88
N GLN A 124 -2.97 -4.01 5.54
CA GLN A 124 -3.42 -3.10 6.60
C GLN A 124 -4.19 -1.87 6.10
N ARG A 125 -3.91 -1.41 4.87
CA ARG A 125 -4.42 -0.12 4.38
C ARG A 125 -5.94 0.01 4.40
N TRP A 126 -6.65 -1.03 4.00
CA TRP A 126 -8.12 -1.02 3.99
C TRP A 126 -8.72 -0.90 5.39
N LEU A 127 -8.15 -1.63 6.34
CA LEU A 127 -8.56 -1.57 7.75
C LEU A 127 -8.32 -0.18 8.33
N ASP A 128 -7.15 0.40 8.07
CA ASP A 128 -6.76 1.74 8.51
C ASP A 128 -7.71 2.83 7.95
N ILE A 129 -8.02 2.79 6.67
CA ILE A 129 -8.94 3.75 6.02
C ILE A 129 -10.32 3.71 6.68
N ARG A 130 -10.84 2.51 6.99
CA ARG A 130 -12.15 2.35 7.61
C ARG A 130 -12.17 2.79 9.07
N ARG A 131 -11.21 2.36 9.88
CA ARG A 131 -11.16 2.73 11.30
C ARG A 131 -10.91 4.23 11.53
N TRP A 132 -10.16 4.89 10.63
CA TRP A 132 -9.95 6.33 10.66
C TRP A 132 -11.11 7.12 10.04
N LYS A 133 -12.07 6.47 9.41
CA LYS A 133 -13.19 7.08 8.69
C LYS A 133 -12.72 8.17 7.71
N ILE A 134 -11.81 7.80 6.81
CA ILE A 134 -11.25 8.70 5.80
C ILE A 134 -11.44 8.18 4.37
N ALA A 135 -12.24 7.12 4.19
CA ALA A 135 -12.40 6.46 2.90
C ALA A 135 -12.91 7.43 1.82
N GLU A 136 -13.90 8.25 2.14
CA GLU A 136 -14.47 9.24 1.20
C GLU A 136 -13.45 10.28 0.72
N LYS A 137 -12.35 10.48 1.48
CA LYS A 137 -11.27 11.42 1.13
C LYS A 137 -10.15 10.78 0.33
N VAL A 138 -9.91 9.47 0.52
CA VAL A 138 -8.74 8.78 -0.02
C VAL A 138 -9.09 7.72 -1.08
N MET A 139 -10.37 7.34 -1.19
CA MET A 139 -10.87 6.42 -2.21
C MET A 139 -11.23 7.20 -3.50
N VAL A 140 -10.28 8.02 -3.94
CA VAL A 140 -10.35 8.71 -5.23
C VAL A 140 -10.02 7.75 -6.37
N ASP A 141 -10.30 8.13 -7.61
CA ASP A 141 -9.99 7.36 -8.81
C ASP A 141 -8.54 6.86 -8.80
N ALA A 142 -8.33 5.62 -9.18
CA ALA A 142 -7.00 5.05 -9.26
C ALA A 142 -6.31 5.53 -10.54
N ILE A 143 -5.12 6.10 -10.35
CA ILE A 143 -4.29 6.63 -11.43
C ILE A 143 -3.14 5.65 -11.68
N GLY A 144 -2.90 5.33 -12.93
CA GLY A 144 -1.75 4.58 -13.41
C GLY A 144 -0.99 5.33 -14.49
N LEU A 145 0.00 4.66 -15.05
CA LEU A 145 0.78 5.18 -16.17
C LEU A 145 0.22 4.65 -17.49
N ASP A 146 0.10 5.52 -18.49
CA ASP A 146 -0.24 5.08 -19.84
C ASP A 146 0.96 4.31 -20.44
N VAL A 147 0.85 3.01 -20.43
CA VAL A 147 1.86 2.09 -20.99
C VAL A 147 1.56 1.70 -22.44
N SER A 148 0.47 2.19 -23.04
CA SER A 148 0.05 1.85 -24.40
C SER A 148 1.05 2.33 -25.45
N LYS A 149 1.75 3.42 -25.16
CA LYS A 149 2.76 4.02 -26.04
C LYS A 149 4.16 3.45 -25.82
N LEU A 150 4.37 2.57 -24.85
CA LEU A 150 5.65 1.89 -24.63
C LEU A 150 5.92 0.94 -25.78
N LYS A 151 6.91 1.27 -26.61
CA LYS A 151 7.43 0.33 -27.59
C LYS A 151 8.25 -0.73 -26.85
N TRP A 152 7.74 -1.94 -26.87
CA TRP A 152 8.41 -3.11 -26.37
C TRP A 152 9.62 -3.44 -27.26
N TYR A 153 10.80 -3.40 -26.66
CA TYR A 153 11.95 -4.10 -27.21
C TYR A 153 12.18 -5.34 -26.34
N TRP A 154 12.26 -6.48 -26.98
CA TRP A 154 12.53 -7.77 -26.34
C TRP A 154 13.85 -7.80 -25.53
N ASN A 155 14.71 -6.79 -25.72
CA ASN A 155 15.97 -6.59 -25.01
C ASN A 155 15.84 -5.75 -23.72
N GLY A 156 14.63 -5.40 -23.29
CA GLY A 156 14.40 -4.70 -22.03
C GLY A 156 14.70 -3.20 -22.02
N ASN A 157 15.10 -2.60 -23.12
CA ASN A 157 15.38 -1.17 -23.18
C ASN A 157 14.10 -0.38 -23.44
N VAL A 158 13.75 0.48 -22.49
CA VAL A 158 12.78 1.56 -22.68
C VAL A 158 13.49 2.68 -23.46
N THR A 159 12.88 3.18 -24.54
CA THR A 159 13.47 4.30 -25.29
C THR A 159 13.51 5.55 -24.40
N SER A 160 14.59 6.33 -24.51
CA SER A 160 14.83 7.57 -23.76
C SER A 160 13.76 8.65 -23.94
N ASP A 161 12.86 8.49 -24.91
CA ASP A 161 11.85 9.48 -25.30
C ASP A 161 10.48 9.25 -24.66
N TRP A 162 10.36 8.26 -23.79
CA TRP A 162 9.09 7.95 -23.16
C TRP A 162 8.74 9.00 -22.07
N LYS A 163 7.62 9.68 -22.29
CA LYS A 163 7.03 10.57 -21.31
C LYS A 163 5.93 9.85 -20.54
N TYR A 164 5.99 9.96 -19.23
CA TYR A 164 4.97 9.40 -18.34
C TYR A 164 3.69 10.23 -18.44
N GLU A 165 2.66 9.66 -19.04
CA GLU A 165 1.31 10.20 -18.99
C GLU A 165 0.51 9.40 -17.96
N SER A 166 -0.25 10.10 -17.13
CA SER A 166 -1.13 9.45 -16.15
C SER A 166 -2.51 9.22 -16.75
N ILE A 167 -3.09 8.05 -16.48
CA ILE A 167 -4.46 7.71 -16.88
C ILE A 167 -5.26 7.23 -15.68
N ILE A 168 -6.57 7.44 -15.72
CA ILE A 168 -7.48 6.82 -14.75
C ILE A 168 -7.66 5.35 -15.17
N ILE A 169 -7.22 4.44 -14.31
CA ILE A 169 -7.30 2.98 -14.55
C ILE A 169 -8.50 2.34 -13.88
N ASP A 170 -9.06 2.99 -12.85
CA ASP A 170 -10.23 2.50 -12.13
C ASP A 170 -10.97 3.69 -11.50
N LYS A 171 -12.23 3.87 -11.89
CA LYS A 171 -13.11 4.87 -11.27
C LYS A 171 -13.71 4.29 -10.00
N ARG A 172 -13.50 4.97 -8.90
CA ARG A 172 -13.93 4.52 -7.58
C ARG A 172 -15.07 5.36 -7.06
N SER A 173 -15.96 4.70 -6.35
CA SER A 173 -17.06 5.34 -5.63
C SER A 173 -17.09 4.78 -4.21
N PHE A 174 -17.29 5.67 -3.24
CA PHE A 174 -17.45 5.30 -1.84
C PHE A 174 -18.59 6.11 -1.23
N ASN A 175 -19.63 5.43 -0.78
CA ASN A 175 -20.74 6.04 -0.07
C ASN A 175 -20.47 5.97 1.45
N LYS A 176 -20.20 7.11 2.08
CA LYS A 176 -19.85 7.21 3.51
C LYS A 176 -20.96 6.71 4.44
N ASP A 177 -22.21 6.77 3.99
CA ASP A 177 -23.37 6.42 4.82
C ASP A 177 -23.69 4.90 4.74
N ARG A 178 -22.99 4.18 3.87
CA ARG A 178 -23.17 2.74 3.65
C ARG A 178 -21.86 1.96 3.79
N ASP A 179 -20.82 2.34 3.03
CA ASP A 179 -19.69 1.45 2.70
C ASP A 179 -18.65 1.28 3.84
N TYR A 180 -18.80 1.98 4.96
CA TYR A 180 -18.00 1.72 6.15
C TYR A 180 -18.36 0.42 6.87
N LEU A 181 -19.57 -0.08 6.69
CA LEU A 181 -20.03 -1.35 7.23
C LEU A 181 -20.22 -2.36 6.09
N TRP A 182 -20.14 -3.63 6.42
CA TRP A 182 -20.49 -4.70 5.46
C TRP A 182 -21.98 -5.05 5.57
N PRO A 183 -22.66 -5.34 4.46
CA PRO A 183 -24.01 -5.86 4.55
C PRO A 183 -24.02 -7.24 5.17
N ILE A 184 -25.08 -7.58 5.88
CA ILE A 184 -25.37 -8.97 6.20
C ILE A 184 -25.73 -9.66 4.88
N PRO A 185 -25.04 -10.77 4.51
CA PRO A 185 -25.30 -11.44 3.25
C PRO A 185 -26.76 -11.88 3.13
N GLN A 186 -27.38 -11.67 1.99
CA GLN A 186 -28.79 -12.03 1.76
C GLN A 186 -29.08 -13.50 2.04
N LYS A 187 -28.09 -14.38 1.81
CA LYS A 187 -28.20 -15.82 2.12
C LYS A 187 -28.43 -16.05 3.62
N GLU A 188 -27.75 -15.29 4.47
CA GLU A 188 -27.89 -15.42 5.93
C GLU A 188 -29.26 -14.91 6.40
N ILE A 189 -29.74 -13.79 5.83
CA ILE A 189 -31.07 -13.25 6.12
C ILE A 189 -32.16 -14.26 5.68
N ASN A 190 -31.98 -14.91 4.53
CA ASN A 190 -32.93 -15.91 4.04
C ASN A 190 -32.93 -17.17 4.92
N ALA A 191 -31.78 -17.55 5.47
CA ALA A 191 -31.67 -18.69 6.38
C ALA A 191 -32.21 -18.39 7.78
N ASN A 192 -32.11 -17.13 8.23
CA ASN A 192 -32.59 -16.66 9.52
C ASN A 192 -33.38 -15.34 9.36
N PRO A 193 -34.66 -15.38 9.07
CA PRO A 193 -35.46 -14.15 8.89
C PRO A 193 -35.52 -13.21 10.09
N MET A 194 -35.17 -13.68 11.28
CA MET A 194 -35.17 -12.85 12.49
C MET A 194 -34.11 -11.72 12.44
N ILE A 195 -33.02 -11.90 11.68
CA ILE A 195 -31.96 -10.88 11.52
C ILE A 195 -32.25 -9.89 10.37
N LYS A 196 -33.41 -9.97 9.74
CA LYS A 196 -33.74 -9.09 8.61
C LYS A 196 -33.68 -7.60 8.98
N ASN A 197 -34.08 -7.28 10.20
CA ASN A 197 -34.11 -5.89 10.69
C ASN A 197 -32.75 -5.42 11.22
N ASP A 198 -31.76 -6.31 11.32
CA ASP A 198 -30.41 -6.01 11.79
C ASP A 198 -29.47 -5.64 10.64
N GLN A 199 -29.99 -5.55 9.40
CA GLN A 199 -29.20 -5.13 8.25
C GLN A 199 -28.58 -3.76 8.49
N ASN A 200 -27.30 -3.61 8.09
CA ASN A 200 -26.64 -2.33 8.16
C ASN A 200 -27.33 -1.28 7.30
N PRO A 201 -27.26 0.01 7.69
CA PRO A 201 -27.99 1.07 6.99
C PRO A 201 -27.66 1.16 5.50
N ASN A 202 -28.67 1.46 4.70
CA ASN A 202 -28.56 1.73 3.26
C ASN A 202 -28.18 0.51 2.37
N TYR A 203 -28.42 -0.72 2.86
CA TYR A 203 -28.31 -1.95 2.07
C TYR A 203 -29.68 -2.57 1.79
#